data_93d128e32613a4237102946d49734d47
#
_entry.id   93d128e32613a4237102946d49734d47
#
_cell.length_a   1.000
_cell.length_b   1.000
_cell.length_c   1.000
_cell.angle_alpha   90.00
_cell.angle_beta   90.00
_cell.angle_gamma   90.00
#
_symmetry.space_group_name_H-M   'P 1'
#
loop_
_entity.id
_entity.type
_entity.pdbx_description
1 polymer ?
#
loop_
_entity_poly.entity_id
_entity_poly.type
_entity_poly.pdbx_seq_one_letter_code
_entity_poly.pdbx_strand_id
1 'polypeptide(L)'
;MCVFCNQRSISGKTCFDRDGVRTEIENALATIPDDCEVEIAYFGGSFTGIDRELMIYLLDVAQSYIGQSGHAPVVGIRMSTRPDYINDEILDILSSYTVSAIELGLQSMDDRVLSLSKRGHTAAQAEYACRLITDRGFDLVGQMMIGLPGSTLESEIATAEKICELGAVGARIYPTVVFYDTDLADMAERGEYSMLEIDDAVVRSAKAFEVFDAHGVDCIRIGLCASDNLLDTERVMGGANHPAMGELVLGEYMFYRMCKLLDGTDTEGKTLHIRVPKGKLSMCIGQKSKNRKRLAEIYKFKKIYISEGDVDSIILDGID
;
A
#
# COMPACT_ATOMS: atom_id res chain seq x y z
N MET A 1 -9.60 18.99 6.04
CA MET A 1 -9.64 17.75 5.23
C MET A 1 -8.43 17.78 4.30
N CYS A 2 -7.78 16.65 4.03
CA CYS A 2 -6.63 16.60 3.11
C CYS A 2 -7.09 16.90 1.67
N VAL A 3 -6.24 17.54 0.87
CA VAL A 3 -6.60 17.99 -0.48
C VAL A 3 -7.05 16.86 -1.42
N PHE A 4 -6.57 15.63 -1.20
CA PHE A 4 -6.83 14.44 -2.02
C PHE A 4 -7.99 13.57 -1.52
N CYS A 5 -8.58 13.89 -0.36
CA CYS A 5 -9.45 12.94 0.35
C CYS A 5 -10.92 13.08 -0.06
N ASN A 6 -11.46 12.03 -0.66
CA ASN A 6 -12.90 11.82 -0.85
C ASN A 6 -13.29 10.41 -0.42
N GLN A 7 -13.40 10.20 0.92
CA GLN A 7 -13.73 8.88 1.49
C GLN A 7 -15.06 8.32 1.00
N ARG A 8 -16.05 9.19 0.72
CA ARG A 8 -17.35 8.75 0.19
C ARG A 8 -17.23 8.11 -1.19
N SER A 9 -16.39 8.70 -2.05
CA SER A 9 -16.13 8.16 -3.39
C SER A 9 -15.27 6.91 -3.32
N ILE A 10 -14.31 6.83 -2.38
CA ILE A 10 -13.42 5.66 -2.24
C ILE A 10 -14.15 4.46 -1.64
N SER A 11 -14.92 4.66 -0.56
CA SER A 11 -15.59 3.56 0.17
C SER A 11 -16.95 3.17 -0.41
N GLY A 12 -17.58 4.06 -1.18
CA GLY A 12 -18.96 3.88 -1.64
C GLY A 12 -20.03 3.95 -0.55
N LYS A 13 -19.63 4.09 0.73
CA LYS A 13 -20.56 4.18 1.87
C LYS A 13 -20.82 5.65 2.21
N THR A 14 -22.10 6.03 2.33
CA THR A 14 -22.53 7.41 2.63
C THR A 14 -22.75 7.65 4.11
N CYS A 15 -23.06 6.61 4.88
CA CYS A 15 -23.25 6.68 6.33
C CYS A 15 -22.73 5.39 6.99
N PHE A 16 -22.36 5.53 8.26
CA PHE A 16 -21.99 4.40 9.11
C PHE A 16 -23.24 3.82 9.78
N ASP A 17 -23.40 2.50 9.70
CA ASP A 17 -24.47 1.76 10.37
C ASP A 17 -23.89 1.01 11.59
N ARG A 18 -24.10 1.56 12.78
CA ARG A 18 -23.62 0.99 14.04
C ARG A 18 -24.21 -0.40 14.30
N ASP A 19 -25.50 -0.58 14.01
CA ASP A 19 -26.23 -1.80 14.35
C ASP A 19 -25.93 -2.92 13.36
N GLY A 20 -25.54 -2.57 12.12
CA GLY A 20 -25.16 -3.52 11.08
C GLY A 20 -23.78 -4.14 11.23
N VAL A 21 -22.89 -3.62 12.11
CA VAL A 21 -21.48 -4.08 12.21
C VAL A 21 -21.38 -5.58 12.53
N ARG A 22 -22.18 -6.09 13.48
CA ARG A 22 -22.18 -7.52 13.82
C ARG A 22 -22.61 -8.38 12.65
N THR A 23 -23.63 -7.97 11.94
CA THR A 23 -24.13 -8.69 10.76
C THR A 23 -23.07 -8.69 9.64
N GLU A 24 -22.34 -7.59 9.42
CA GLU A 24 -21.23 -7.54 8.46
C GLU A 24 -20.13 -8.53 8.84
N ILE A 25 -19.72 -8.59 10.11
CA ILE A 25 -18.71 -9.54 10.60
C ILE A 25 -19.19 -10.98 10.41
N GLU A 26 -20.39 -11.32 10.84
CA GLU A 26 -20.96 -12.68 10.75
C GLU A 26 -21.09 -13.14 9.29
N ASN A 27 -21.56 -12.26 8.41
CA ASN A 27 -21.64 -12.55 6.98
C ASN A 27 -20.25 -12.78 6.35
N ALA A 28 -19.25 -12.01 6.74
CA ALA A 28 -17.89 -12.19 6.28
C ALA A 28 -17.31 -13.53 6.77
N LEU A 29 -17.41 -13.79 8.07
CA LEU A 29 -16.92 -15.04 8.67
C LEU A 29 -17.56 -16.30 8.05
N ALA A 30 -18.85 -16.23 7.67
CA ALA A 30 -19.55 -17.34 7.02
C ALA A 30 -19.00 -17.69 5.62
N THR A 31 -18.19 -16.82 5.01
CA THR A 31 -17.59 -17.03 3.68
C THR A 31 -16.11 -17.41 3.72
N ILE A 32 -15.48 -17.35 4.88
CA ILE A 32 -14.06 -17.63 5.04
C ILE A 32 -13.84 -19.10 5.38
N PRO A 33 -12.89 -19.80 4.73
CA PRO A 33 -12.54 -21.18 5.07
C PRO A 33 -12.05 -21.31 6.53
N ASP A 34 -12.39 -22.42 7.19
CA ASP A 34 -12.09 -22.63 8.62
C ASP A 34 -10.58 -22.77 8.93
N ASP A 35 -9.75 -23.00 7.90
CA ASP A 35 -8.28 -23.12 8.01
C ASP A 35 -7.54 -21.78 7.88
N CYS A 36 -8.27 -20.68 7.79
CA CYS A 36 -7.72 -19.33 7.73
C CYS A 36 -7.77 -18.64 9.10
N GLU A 37 -6.72 -17.89 9.44
CA GLU A 37 -6.75 -16.91 10.54
C GLU A 37 -7.33 -15.59 10.04
N VAL A 38 -8.17 -14.95 10.85
CA VAL A 38 -8.91 -13.74 10.50
C VAL A 38 -8.60 -12.60 11.44
N GLU A 39 -8.43 -11.39 10.90
CA GLU A 39 -8.42 -10.16 11.69
C GLU A 39 -9.63 -9.29 11.34
N ILE A 40 -10.28 -8.72 12.35
CA ILE A 40 -11.33 -7.73 12.13
C ILE A 40 -10.67 -6.38 11.94
N ALA A 41 -10.93 -5.73 10.79
CA ALA A 41 -10.28 -4.49 10.40
C ALA A 41 -11.24 -3.30 10.31
N TYR A 42 -10.95 -2.23 11.06
CA TYR A 42 -11.67 -0.97 11.00
C TYR A 42 -10.97 0.03 10.09
N PHE A 43 -11.49 0.17 8.87
CA PHE A 43 -10.95 1.04 7.82
C PHE A 43 -11.99 2.03 7.31
N GLY A 44 -11.53 3.01 6.53
CA GLY A 44 -12.38 4.01 5.88
C GLY A 44 -12.37 5.39 6.56
N GLY A 45 -11.60 5.54 7.64
CA GLY A 45 -11.43 6.80 8.36
C GLY A 45 -10.31 6.72 9.37
N SER A 46 -10.27 7.69 10.30
CA SER A 46 -9.34 7.67 11.43
C SER A 46 -10.04 7.04 12.63
N PHE A 47 -9.87 5.74 12.82
CA PHE A 47 -10.60 4.99 13.86
C PHE A 47 -10.42 5.57 15.26
N THR A 48 -9.22 5.96 15.65
CA THR A 48 -8.96 6.55 16.96
C THR A 48 -9.38 8.03 17.08
N GLY A 49 -9.83 8.62 15.98
CA GLY A 49 -10.35 9.99 15.93
C GLY A 49 -11.88 10.10 15.91
N ILE A 50 -12.61 8.97 16.01
CA ILE A 50 -14.08 8.97 16.14
C ILE A 50 -14.51 9.24 17.58
N ASP A 51 -15.82 9.35 17.80
CA ASP A 51 -16.37 9.44 19.15
C ASP A 51 -15.88 8.31 20.05
N ARG A 52 -15.52 8.62 21.30
CA ARG A 52 -14.89 7.68 22.23
C ARG A 52 -15.80 6.49 22.58
N GLU A 53 -17.08 6.75 22.80
CA GLU A 53 -18.04 5.68 23.14
C GLU A 53 -18.25 4.75 21.94
N LEU A 54 -18.28 5.31 20.74
CA LEU A 54 -18.38 4.53 19.51
C LEU A 54 -17.12 3.69 19.29
N MET A 55 -15.93 4.24 19.52
CA MET A 55 -14.67 3.52 19.40
C MET A 55 -14.64 2.30 20.34
N ILE A 56 -14.98 2.51 21.61
CA ILE A 56 -15.04 1.43 22.62
C ILE A 56 -16.07 0.39 22.22
N TYR A 57 -17.28 0.81 21.82
CA TYR A 57 -18.31 -0.11 21.35
C TYR A 57 -17.82 -1.01 20.19
N LEU A 58 -17.13 -0.44 19.21
CA LEU A 58 -16.61 -1.19 18.08
C LEU A 58 -15.51 -2.18 18.51
N LEU A 59 -14.63 -1.76 19.42
CA LEU A 59 -13.63 -2.64 20.00
C LEU A 59 -14.27 -3.80 20.79
N ASP A 60 -15.30 -3.53 21.60
CA ASP A 60 -16.05 -4.57 22.32
C ASP A 60 -16.73 -5.55 21.35
N VAL A 61 -17.31 -5.04 20.25
CA VAL A 61 -17.90 -5.89 19.22
C VAL A 61 -16.84 -6.81 18.63
N ALA A 62 -15.70 -6.30 18.17
CA ALA A 62 -14.65 -7.12 17.58
C ALA A 62 -14.06 -8.11 18.60
N GLN A 63 -13.79 -7.65 19.83
CA GLN A 63 -13.27 -8.48 20.91
C GLN A 63 -14.18 -9.67 21.23
N SER A 64 -15.49 -9.50 21.07
CA SER A 64 -16.45 -10.58 21.32
C SER A 64 -16.32 -11.76 20.36
N TYR A 65 -15.65 -11.60 19.21
CA TYR A 65 -15.40 -12.67 18.24
C TYR A 65 -14.05 -13.35 18.43
N ILE A 66 -13.14 -12.76 19.22
CA ILE A 66 -11.80 -13.35 19.47
C ILE A 66 -11.95 -14.71 20.15
N GLY A 67 -11.35 -15.72 19.55
CA GLY A 67 -11.32 -17.09 20.10
C GLY A 67 -12.66 -17.84 20.07
N GLN A 68 -13.68 -17.32 19.37
CA GLN A 68 -14.93 -18.07 19.20
C GLN A 68 -14.70 -19.31 18.32
N SER A 69 -15.38 -20.41 18.67
CA SER A 69 -15.40 -21.66 17.88
C SER A 69 -16.56 -21.67 16.89
N GLY A 70 -16.38 -22.38 15.77
CA GLY A 70 -17.44 -22.60 14.77
C GLY A 70 -17.29 -21.80 13.48
N HIS A 71 -16.23 -21.00 13.38
CA HIS A 71 -15.81 -20.26 12.18
C HIS A 71 -14.29 -20.22 12.13
N ALA A 72 -13.73 -19.68 11.05
CA ALA A 72 -12.33 -19.30 11.01
C ALA A 72 -11.95 -18.46 12.24
N PRO A 73 -10.87 -18.80 12.97
CA PRO A 73 -10.52 -18.14 14.22
C PRO A 73 -10.20 -16.66 13.99
N VAL A 74 -10.90 -15.79 14.71
CA VAL A 74 -10.55 -14.37 14.77
C VAL A 74 -9.40 -14.20 15.76
N VAL A 75 -8.23 -13.81 15.25
CA VAL A 75 -6.98 -13.77 16.02
C VAL A 75 -6.59 -12.35 16.43
N GLY A 76 -7.17 -11.31 15.83
CA GLY A 76 -6.79 -9.93 16.12
C GLY A 76 -7.75 -8.89 15.60
N ILE A 77 -7.51 -7.67 16.07
CA ILE A 77 -8.20 -6.45 15.63
C ILE A 77 -7.15 -5.54 15.03
N ARG A 78 -7.43 -4.97 13.86
CA ARG A 78 -6.57 -3.95 13.28
C ARG A 78 -7.36 -2.73 12.85
N MET A 79 -6.70 -1.60 12.71
CA MET A 79 -7.37 -0.36 12.38
C MET A 79 -6.47 0.58 11.62
N SER A 80 -7.07 1.50 10.85
CA SER A 80 -6.32 2.60 10.27
C SER A 80 -6.64 3.92 10.97
N THR A 81 -5.62 4.73 11.16
CA THR A 81 -5.77 6.05 11.77
C THR A 81 -4.70 7.02 11.28
N ARG A 82 -4.71 8.22 11.84
CA ARG A 82 -3.75 9.29 11.55
C ARG A 82 -2.82 9.48 12.74
N PRO A 83 -1.57 9.97 12.51
CA PRO A 83 -0.63 10.24 13.58
C PRO A 83 -1.14 11.19 14.67
N ASP A 84 -1.91 12.21 14.30
CA ASP A 84 -2.47 13.21 15.22
C ASP A 84 -3.60 12.69 16.12
N TYR A 85 -4.05 11.44 15.94
CA TYR A 85 -5.02 10.74 16.80
C TYR A 85 -4.40 9.59 17.60
N ILE A 86 -3.05 9.55 17.71
CA ILE A 86 -2.32 8.61 18.55
C ILE A 86 -1.70 9.36 19.73
N ASN A 87 -1.97 8.86 20.92
CA ASN A 87 -1.40 9.32 22.19
C ASN A 87 -1.47 8.19 23.22
N ASP A 88 -0.86 8.40 24.41
CA ASP A 88 -0.79 7.39 25.46
C ASP A 88 -2.16 6.89 25.90
N GLU A 89 -3.13 7.80 26.08
CA GLU A 89 -4.50 7.44 26.51
C GLU A 89 -5.18 6.51 25.51
N ILE A 90 -5.06 6.79 24.21
CA ILE A 90 -5.58 5.91 23.14
C ILE A 90 -4.91 4.55 23.18
N LEU A 91 -3.59 4.51 23.27
CA LEU A 91 -2.85 3.24 23.28
C LEU A 91 -3.13 2.43 24.57
N ASP A 92 -3.36 3.07 25.71
CA ASP A 92 -3.80 2.40 26.95
C ASP A 92 -5.15 1.70 26.75
N ILE A 93 -6.10 2.36 26.07
CA ILE A 93 -7.38 1.74 25.71
C ILE A 93 -7.16 0.56 24.78
N LEU A 94 -6.43 0.75 23.67
CA LEU A 94 -6.18 -0.29 22.69
C LEU A 94 -5.46 -1.52 23.30
N SER A 95 -4.59 -1.31 24.29
CA SER A 95 -3.89 -2.37 25.01
C SER A 95 -4.80 -3.28 25.84
N SER A 96 -6.05 -2.83 26.10
CA SER A 96 -7.06 -3.64 26.80
C SER A 96 -7.80 -4.60 25.87
N TYR A 97 -7.52 -4.57 24.57
CA TYR A 97 -8.12 -5.40 23.53
C TYR A 97 -7.06 -6.20 22.77
N THR A 98 -7.48 -7.19 22.01
CA THR A 98 -6.58 -8.00 21.17
C THR A 98 -6.26 -7.26 19.85
N VAL A 99 -5.74 -6.04 19.99
CA VAL A 99 -5.28 -5.25 18.83
C VAL A 99 -3.93 -5.80 18.38
N SER A 100 -3.88 -6.27 17.15
CA SER A 100 -2.66 -6.80 16.50
C SER A 100 -1.87 -5.72 15.79
N ALA A 101 -2.52 -4.88 14.99
CA ALA A 101 -1.84 -3.91 14.15
C ALA A 101 -2.54 -2.55 14.08
N ILE A 102 -1.74 -1.49 14.01
CA ILE A 102 -2.19 -0.12 13.79
C ILE A 102 -1.60 0.39 12.47
N GLU A 103 -2.48 0.69 11.51
CA GLU A 103 -2.08 1.24 10.21
C GLU A 103 -2.11 2.77 10.25
N LEU A 104 -0.94 3.39 10.17
CA LEU A 104 -0.81 4.84 10.19
C LEU A 104 -0.79 5.44 8.79
N GLY A 105 -1.74 6.32 8.53
CA GLY A 105 -1.75 7.14 7.33
C GLY A 105 -0.69 8.25 7.38
N LEU A 106 0.57 7.94 7.20
CA LEU A 106 1.69 8.88 7.17
C LEU A 106 1.63 9.75 5.92
N GLN A 107 1.43 9.13 4.77
CA GLN A 107 1.36 9.66 3.42
C GLN A 107 2.71 10.14 2.90
N SER A 108 3.46 10.94 3.67
CA SER A 108 4.81 11.42 3.41
C SER A 108 5.52 11.70 4.73
N MET A 109 6.85 11.69 4.72
CA MET A 109 7.70 12.17 5.82
C MET A 109 8.43 13.47 5.46
N ASP A 110 7.95 14.18 4.44
CA ASP A 110 8.39 15.51 4.03
C ASP A 110 7.37 16.56 4.46
N ASP A 111 7.75 17.48 5.34
CA ASP A 111 6.85 18.51 5.88
C ASP A 111 6.30 19.47 4.82
N ARG A 112 7.03 19.70 3.71
CA ARG A 112 6.52 20.49 2.58
C ARG A 112 5.39 19.77 1.87
N VAL A 113 5.54 18.46 1.61
CA VAL A 113 4.52 17.62 1.00
C VAL A 113 3.30 17.52 1.91
N LEU A 114 3.50 17.30 3.21
CA LEU A 114 2.42 17.24 4.21
C LEU A 114 1.64 18.56 4.27
N SER A 115 2.35 19.69 4.24
CA SER A 115 1.74 21.03 4.26
C SER A 115 0.93 21.30 3.00
N LEU A 116 1.49 21.06 1.81
CA LEU A 116 0.80 21.23 0.52
C LEU A 116 -0.44 20.32 0.42
N SER A 117 -0.36 19.13 1.00
CA SER A 117 -1.47 18.18 1.05
C SER A 117 -2.49 18.47 2.16
N LYS A 118 -2.32 19.53 2.95
CA LYS A 118 -3.14 19.86 4.12
C LYS A 118 -3.32 18.67 5.07
N ARG A 119 -2.23 17.93 5.31
CA ARG A 119 -2.32 16.67 6.06
C ARG A 119 -2.65 16.85 7.54
N GLY A 120 -2.30 17.99 8.14
CA GLY A 120 -2.68 18.37 9.50
C GLY A 120 -1.74 17.82 10.59
N HIS A 121 -0.67 17.13 10.22
CA HIS A 121 0.44 16.73 11.09
C HIS A 121 1.78 16.98 10.41
N THR A 122 2.85 17.00 11.17
CA THR A 122 4.24 17.12 10.71
C THR A 122 4.92 15.73 10.68
N ALA A 123 6.06 15.64 9.98
CA ALA A 123 6.91 14.44 9.99
C ALA A 123 7.33 14.06 11.41
N ALA A 124 7.68 15.04 12.25
CA ALA A 124 8.05 14.80 13.65
C ALA A 124 6.90 14.22 14.48
N GLN A 125 5.67 14.68 14.28
CA GLN A 125 4.49 14.11 14.93
C GLN A 125 4.20 12.69 14.44
N ALA A 126 4.40 12.44 13.13
CA ALA A 126 4.25 11.12 12.56
C ALA A 126 5.31 10.15 13.14
N GLU A 127 6.56 10.56 13.23
CA GLU A 127 7.63 9.77 13.87
C GLU A 127 7.31 9.46 15.33
N TYR A 128 6.87 10.45 16.10
CA TYR A 128 6.47 10.25 17.50
C TYR A 128 5.35 9.22 17.64
N ALA A 129 4.30 9.30 16.82
CA ALA A 129 3.20 8.36 16.83
C ALA A 129 3.64 6.93 16.47
N CYS A 130 4.52 6.77 15.47
CA CYS A 130 5.08 5.48 15.11
C CYS A 130 5.85 4.86 16.28
N ARG A 131 6.75 5.63 16.94
CA ARG A 131 7.50 5.15 18.11
C ARG A 131 6.59 4.75 19.26
N LEU A 132 5.56 5.55 19.58
CA LEU A 132 4.60 5.18 20.61
C LEU A 132 3.92 3.82 20.33
N ILE A 133 3.55 3.55 19.06
CA ILE A 133 2.91 2.29 18.66
C ILE A 133 3.88 1.13 18.84
N THR A 134 5.10 1.25 18.31
CA THR A 134 6.10 0.18 18.37
C THR A 134 6.61 -0.07 19.80
N ASP A 135 6.80 0.98 20.61
CA ASP A 135 7.22 0.88 22.01
C ASP A 135 6.16 0.19 22.90
N ARG A 136 4.87 0.27 22.50
CA ARG A 136 3.77 -0.45 23.17
C ARG A 136 3.57 -1.88 22.65
N GLY A 137 4.37 -2.33 21.68
CA GLY A 137 4.35 -3.68 21.15
C GLY A 137 3.24 -3.98 20.13
N PHE A 138 2.60 -2.94 19.56
CA PHE A 138 1.70 -3.11 18.44
C PHE A 138 2.46 -3.18 17.12
N ASP A 139 1.98 -4.00 16.20
CA ASP A 139 2.48 -4.01 14.83
C ASP A 139 2.15 -2.68 14.13
N LEU A 140 3.18 -2.00 13.64
CA LEU A 140 3.04 -0.78 12.86
C LEU A 140 2.96 -1.11 11.38
N VAL A 141 1.92 -0.60 10.70
CA VAL A 141 1.82 -0.60 9.23
C VAL A 141 1.84 0.84 8.72
N GLY A 142 2.85 1.17 7.92
CA GLY A 142 3.02 2.51 7.35
C GLY A 142 2.28 2.66 6.01
N GLN A 143 1.35 3.62 5.92
CA GLN A 143 0.72 3.95 4.63
C GLN A 143 1.38 5.20 4.05
N MET A 144 1.87 5.11 2.81
CA MET A 144 2.44 6.24 2.07
C MET A 144 1.72 6.47 0.74
N MET A 145 1.85 7.67 0.23
CA MET A 145 1.32 8.03 -1.08
C MET A 145 2.42 8.46 -2.05
N ILE A 146 2.23 8.15 -3.32
CA ILE A 146 3.10 8.52 -4.43
C ILE A 146 2.41 9.62 -5.24
N GLY A 147 3.14 10.68 -5.60
CA GLY A 147 2.63 11.74 -6.46
C GLY A 147 1.77 12.79 -5.74
N LEU A 148 1.93 12.98 -4.43
CA LEU A 148 1.31 14.09 -3.71
C LEU A 148 1.86 15.45 -4.17
N PRO A 149 1.11 16.56 -3.98
CA PRO A 149 1.61 17.90 -4.31
C PRO A 149 2.98 18.17 -3.70
N GLY A 150 3.95 18.52 -4.54
CA GLY A 150 5.33 18.80 -4.15
C GLY A 150 6.21 17.59 -3.86
N SER A 151 5.70 16.37 -3.96
CA SER A 151 6.52 15.16 -3.78
C SER A 151 7.44 14.92 -4.98
N THR A 152 8.59 14.35 -4.71
CA THR A 152 9.58 13.88 -5.69
C THR A 152 9.90 12.42 -5.43
N LEU A 153 10.56 11.75 -6.38
CA LEU A 153 11.02 10.37 -6.19
C LEU A 153 11.89 10.25 -4.93
N GLU A 154 12.77 11.23 -4.70
CA GLU A 154 13.69 11.24 -3.55
C GLU A 154 12.92 11.37 -2.23
N SER A 155 11.90 12.25 -2.15
CA SER A 155 11.09 12.40 -0.94
C SER A 155 10.22 11.16 -0.65
N GLU A 156 9.82 10.43 -1.70
CA GLU A 156 9.07 9.17 -1.56
C GLU A 156 9.96 8.02 -1.11
N ILE A 157 11.17 7.91 -1.67
CA ILE A 157 12.18 6.94 -1.20
C ILE A 157 12.52 7.23 0.26
N ALA A 158 12.83 8.48 0.62
CA ALA A 158 13.11 8.87 2.00
C ALA A 158 11.93 8.57 2.95
N THR A 159 10.69 8.70 2.46
CA THR A 159 9.49 8.31 3.23
C THR A 159 9.45 6.81 3.46
N ALA A 160 9.73 5.99 2.44
CA ALA A 160 9.76 4.53 2.58
C ALA A 160 10.89 4.07 3.53
N GLU A 161 12.09 4.64 3.39
CA GLU A 161 13.21 4.39 4.30
C GLU A 161 12.84 4.73 5.76
N LYS A 162 12.21 5.89 5.96
CA LYS A 162 11.79 6.31 7.31
C LYS A 162 10.73 5.39 7.92
N ILE A 163 9.80 4.88 7.13
CA ILE A 163 8.81 3.87 7.57
C ILE A 163 9.53 2.60 8.06
N CYS A 164 10.54 2.13 7.32
CA CYS A 164 11.35 0.97 7.73
C CYS A 164 12.14 1.26 9.02
N GLU A 165 12.81 2.41 9.12
CA GLU A 165 13.56 2.83 10.32
C GLU A 165 12.71 2.91 11.58
N LEU A 166 11.42 3.22 11.43
CA LEU A 166 10.46 3.32 12.54
C LEU A 166 9.90 1.97 12.98
N GLY A 167 10.40 0.87 12.41
CA GLY A 167 10.05 -0.49 12.82
C GLY A 167 8.73 -1.00 12.28
N ALA A 168 8.25 -0.45 11.15
CA ALA A 168 7.06 -0.97 10.51
C ALA A 168 7.29 -2.42 10.05
N VAL A 169 6.33 -3.30 10.34
CA VAL A 169 6.31 -4.68 9.86
C VAL A 169 5.61 -4.81 8.51
N GLY A 170 4.78 -3.82 8.17
CA GLY A 170 4.07 -3.77 6.91
C GLY A 170 3.95 -2.35 6.35
N ALA A 171 3.67 -2.27 5.04
CA ALA A 171 3.49 -1.01 4.34
C ALA A 171 2.36 -1.08 3.31
N ARG A 172 1.81 0.10 2.97
CA ARG A 172 0.91 0.28 1.83
C ARG A 172 1.38 1.45 0.98
N ILE A 173 1.38 1.26 -0.33
CA ILE A 173 1.76 2.29 -1.30
C ILE A 173 0.51 2.69 -2.09
N TYR A 174 0.13 3.96 -2.00
CA TYR A 174 -1.03 4.49 -2.71
C TYR A 174 -0.62 5.58 -3.72
N PRO A 175 -0.47 5.23 -5.02
CA PRO A 175 -0.36 6.24 -6.06
C PRO A 175 -1.59 7.14 -6.07
N THR A 176 -1.36 8.44 -6.24
CA THR A 176 -2.40 9.45 -6.11
C THR A 176 -3.39 9.38 -7.29
N VAL A 177 -4.66 9.19 -6.95
CA VAL A 177 -5.81 9.31 -7.85
C VAL A 177 -6.52 10.61 -7.53
N VAL A 178 -6.86 11.39 -8.55
CA VAL A 178 -7.55 12.66 -8.41
C VAL A 178 -9.05 12.44 -8.64
N PHE A 179 -9.83 12.65 -7.59
CA PHE A 179 -11.28 12.60 -7.65
C PHE A 179 -11.85 14.01 -7.85
N TYR A 180 -12.89 14.13 -8.64
CA TYR A 180 -13.72 15.35 -8.64
C TYR A 180 -14.20 15.63 -7.19
N ASP A 181 -14.64 16.83 -6.92
CA ASP A 181 -15.05 17.29 -5.56
C ASP A 181 -13.93 17.21 -4.50
N THR A 182 -12.67 17.41 -4.92
CA THR A 182 -11.51 17.50 -4.02
C THR A 182 -10.72 18.78 -4.29
N ASP A 183 -10.10 19.34 -3.24
CA ASP A 183 -9.18 20.49 -3.42
C ASP A 183 -8.04 20.15 -4.42
N LEU A 184 -7.67 18.86 -4.54
CA LEU A 184 -6.64 18.41 -5.46
C LEU A 184 -7.07 18.52 -6.92
N ALA A 185 -8.35 18.25 -7.22
CA ALA A 185 -8.93 18.48 -8.55
C ALA A 185 -8.89 19.97 -8.89
N ASP A 186 -9.32 20.83 -7.97
CA ASP A 186 -9.26 22.27 -8.14
C ASP A 186 -7.82 22.77 -8.39
N MET A 187 -6.83 22.21 -7.67
CA MET A 187 -5.41 22.52 -7.89
C MET A 187 -4.95 22.07 -9.29
N ALA A 188 -5.41 20.92 -9.77
CA ALA A 188 -5.09 20.43 -11.11
C ALA A 188 -5.70 21.33 -12.20
N GLU A 189 -6.96 21.74 -12.05
CA GLU A 189 -7.62 22.65 -12.98
C GLU A 189 -6.95 24.03 -13.07
N ARG A 190 -6.42 24.53 -11.94
CA ARG A 190 -5.66 25.80 -11.91
C ARG A 190 -4.21 25.66 -12.37
N GLY A 191 -3.75 24.44 -12.71
CA GLY A 191 -2.35 24.19 -13.10
C GLY A 191 -1.35 24.27 -11.94
N GLU A 192 -1.83 24.21 -10.69
CA GLU A 192 -1.00 24.20 -9.45
C GLU A 192 -0.50 22.80 -9.09
N TYR A 193 -1.12 21.78 -9.66
CA TYR A 193 -0.76 20.37 -9.49
C TYR A 193 -0.82 19.63 -10.83
N SER A 194 0.23 18.87 -11.12
CA SER A 194 0.26 17.97 -12.28
C SER A 194 -0.07 16.55 -11.83
N MET A 195 -1.13 15.98 -12.37
CA MET A 195 -1.53 14.60 -12.09
C MET A 195 -0.43 13.64 -12.52
N LEU A 196 -0.16 12.65 -11.67
CA LEU A 196 0.86 11.65 -11.93
C LEU A 196 0.36 10.64 -12.99
N GLU A 197 1.11 10.50 -14.07
CA GLU A 197 0.83 9.50 -15.11
C GLU A 197 1.05 8.08 -14.59
N ILE A 198 0.33 7.11 -15.16
CA ILE A 198 0.39 5.71 -14.68
C ILE A 198 1.80 5.14 -14.78
N ASP A 199 2.53 5.37 -15.87
CA ASP A 199 3.89 4.85 -16.04
C ASP A 199 4.87 5.44 -15.01
N ASP A 200 4.77 6.74 -14.70
CA ASP A 200 5.58 7.39 -13.66
C ASP A 200 5.21 6.86 -12.27
N ALA A 201 3.92 6.70 -12.00
CA ALA A 201 3.43 6.13 -10.74
C ALA A 201 3.96 4.71 -10.53
N VAL A 202 3.99 3.89 -11.57
CA VAL A 202 4.52 2.52 -11.55
C VAL A 202 6.02 2.53 -11.21
N VAL A 203 6.81 3.38 -11.89
CA VAL A 203 8.25 3.50 -11.65
C VAL A 203 8.53 3.96 -10.21
N ARG A 204 7.88 5.01 -9.75
CA ARG A 204 8.09 5.59 -8.41
C ARG A 204 7.63 4.62 -7.31
N SER A 205 6.49 3.95 -7.50
CA SER A 205 6.00 2.93 -6.57
C SER A 205 6.90 1.72 -6.51
N ALA A 206 7.49 1.29 -7.65
CA ALA A 206 8.44 0.17 -7.68
C ALA A 206 9.74 0.50 -6.92
N LYS A 207 10.17 1.77 -6.93
CA LYS A 207 11.32 2.23 -6.14
C LYS A 207 11.02 2.27 -4.64
N ALA A 208 9.84 2.71 -4.24
CA ALA A 208 9.40 2.63 -2.83
C ALA A 208 9.26 1.16 -2.38
N PHE A 209 8.71 0.29 -3.23
CA PHE A 209 8.61 -1.14 -2.96
C PHE A 209 9.98 -1.79 -2.80
N GLU A 210 10.98 -1.41 -3.62
CA GLU A 210 12.36 -1.89 -3.51
C GLU A 210 12.97 -1.61 -2.12
N VAL A 211 12.64 -0.46 -1.52
CA VAL A 211 13.08 -0.12 -0.16
C VAL A 211 12.43 -1.06 0.86
N PHE A 212 11.13 -1.27 0.79
CA PHE A 212 10.43 -2.17 1.71
C PHE A 212 10.93 -3.61 1.60
N ASP A 213 11.07 -4.14 0.39
CA ASP A 213 11.60 -5.49 0.14
C ASP A 213 13.03 -5.66 0.70
N ALA A 214 13.89 -4.65 0.52
CA ALA A 214 15.25 -4.67 1.03
C ALA A 214 15.35 -4.68 2.57
N HIS A 215 14.34 -4.15 3.26
CA HIS A 215 14.26 -4.11 4.72
C HIS A 215 13.39 -5.22 5.33
N GLY A 216 12.81 -6.11 4.50
CA GLY A 216 11.93 -7.17 4.95
C GLY A 216 10.58 -6.67 5.48
N VAL A 217 10.12 -5.50 5.02
CA VAL A 217 8.81 -4.94 5.36
C VAL A 217 7.79 -5.41 4.33
N ASP A 218 6.74 -6.07 4.78
CA ASP A 218 5.70 -6.60 3.89
C ASP A 218 4.87 -5.49 3.25
N CYS A 219 4.95 -5.34 1.93
CA CYS A 219 4.08 -4.43 1.22
C CYS A 219 2.70 -5.08 0.98
N ILE A 220 1.77 -4.86 1.92
CA ILE A 220 0.46 -5.50 1.98
C ILE A 220 -0.41 -5.11 0.78
N ARG A 221 -0.24 -3.88 0.26
CA ARG A 221 -1.05 -3.37 -0.85
C ARG A 221 -0.34 -2.28 -1.63
N ILE A 222 -0.55 -2.31 -2.95
CA ILE A 222 -0.16 -1.24 -3.87
C ILE A 222 -1.38 -0.84 -4.70
N GLY A 223 -1.75 0.44 -4.65
CA GLY A 223 -2.93 1.00 -5.30
C GLY A 223 -4.23 0.80 -4.51
N LEU A 224 -5.27 1.53 -4.91
CA LEU A 224 -6.59 1.44 -4.31
C LEU A 224 -7.25 0.09 -4.60
N CYS A 225 -8.20 -0.33 -3.76
CA CYS A 225 -9.03 -1.48 -4.06
C CYS A 225 -9.85 -1.19 -5.31
N ALA A 226 -9.90 -2.14 -6.24
CA ALA A 226 -10.79 -2.03 -7.37
C ALA A 226 -12.25 -1.90 -6.88
N SER A 227 -12.93 -0.86 -7.33
CA SER A 227 -14.34 -0.62 -7.06
C SER A 227 -14.98 0.03 -8.29
N ASP A 228 -16.29 -0.10 -8.42
CA ASP A 228 -17.03 0.54 -9.52
C ASP A 228 -16.80 2.06 -9.53
N ASN A 229 -16.64 2.67 -8.36
CA ASN A 229 -16.37 4.10 -8.23
C ASN A 229 -15.03 4.54 -8.82
N LEU A 230 -14.02 3.66 -8.85
CA LEU A 230 -12.72 3.94 -9.48
C LEU A 230 -12.75 3.82 -11.00
N LEU A 231 -13.73 3.09 -11.53
CA LEU A 231 -13.97 2.96 -12.98
C LEU A 231 -14.90 4.06 -13.51
N ASP A 232 -15.54 4.80 -12.61
CA ASP A 232 -16.50 5.84 -12.94
C ASP A 232 -15.77 7.14 -13.33
N THR A 233 -15.80 7.47 -14.60
CA THR A 233 -15.19 8.67 -15.17
C THR A 233 -15.89 9.99 -14.75
N GLU A 234 -17.09 9.91 -14.14
CA GLU A 234 -17.74 11.08 -13.56
C GLU A 234 -17.20 11.38 -12.15
N ARG A 235 -16.51 10.43 -11.53
CA ARG A 235 -15.92 10.56 -10.18
C ARG A 235 -14.42 10.75 -10.21
N VAL A 236 -13.73 10.13 -11.15
CA VAL A 236 -12.27 10.17 -11.25
C VAL A 236 -11.87 11.13 -12.37
N MET A 237 -11.19 12.21 -12.00
CA MET A 237 -10.63 13.18 -12.92
C MET A 237 -9.40 12.63 -13.66
N GLY A 238 -8.55 11.86 -12.94
CA GLY A 238 -7.32 11.30 -13.50
C GLY A 238 -6.32 10.85 -12.45
N GLY A 239 -5.04 10.86 -12.85
CA GLY A 239 -3.94 10.40 -12.01
C GLY A 239 -3.68 8.90 -12.15
N ALA A 240 -3.03 8.32 -11.16
CA ALA A 240 -2.53 6.94 -11.20
C ALA A 240 -3.64 5.89 -10.92
N ASN A 241 -4.75 5.98 -11.65
CA ASN A 241 -5.87 5.05 -11.50
C ASN A 241 -5.76 3.88 -12.47
N HIS A 242 -5.36 2.71 -11.95
CA HIS A 242 -5.30 1.47 -12.73
C HIS A 242 -5.72 0.26 -11.87
N PRO A 243 -6.67 -0.59 -12.32
CA PRO A 243 -7.20 -1.70 -11.52
C PRO A 243 -6.15 -2.76 -11.16
N ALA A 244 -5.10 -2.89 -11.98
CA ALA A 244 -3.99 -3.81 -11.74
C ALA A 244 -2.70 -3.06 -11.35
N MET A 245 -2.79 -1.96 -10.62
CA MET A 245 -1.62 -1.14 -10.24
C MET A 245 -0.55 -1.97 -9.55
N GLY A 246 -0.92 -2.83 -8.59
CA GLY A 246 0.03 -3.68 -7.90
C GLY A 246 0.79 -4.63 -8.83
N GLU A 247 0.11 -5.23 -9.81
CA GLU A 247 0.75 -6.09 -10.81
C GLU A 247 1.75 -5.32 -11.69
N LEU A 248 1.39 -4.10 -12.11
CA LEU A 248 2.28 -3.24 -12.90
C LEU A 248 3.54 -2.87 -12.11
N VAL A 249 3.39 -2.47 -10.85
CA VAL A 249 4.49 -2.08 -9.96
C VAL A 249 5.41 -3.27 -9.67
N LEU A 250 4.85 -4.42 -9.34
CA LEU A 250 5.66 -5.64 -9.12
C LEU A 250 6.37 -6.08 -10.41
N GLY A 251 5.71 -5.95 -11.57
CA GLY A 251 6.33 -6.20 -12.86
C GLY A 251 7.54 -5.28 -13.13
N GLU A 252 7.41 -3.98 -12.82
CA GLU A 252 8.51 -3.01 -12.96
C GLU A 252 9.64 -3.31 -11.97
N TYR A 253 9.33 -3.66 -10.73
CA TYR A 253 10.31 -4.10 -9.75
C TYR A 253 11.08 -5.34 -10.23
N MET A 254 10.38 -6.37 -10.76
CA MET A 254 11.05 -7.55 -11.34
C MET A 254 11.93 -7.19 -12.54
N PHE A 255 11.52 -6.21 -13.35
CA PHE A 255 12.34 -5.69 -14.43
C PHE A 255 13.66 -5.09 -13.91
N TYR A 256 13.61 -4.26 -12.88
CA TYR A 256 14.84 -3.72 -12.26
C TYR A 256 15.75 -4.81 -11.72
N ARG A 257 15.20 -5.82 -11.07
CA ARG A 257 15.97 -6.96 -10.58
C ARG A 257 16.67 -7.72 -11.71
N MET A 258 15.97 -7.95 -12.83
CA MET A 258 16.58 -8.57 -14.01
C MET A 258 17.69 -7.69 -14.62
N CYS A 259 17.49 -6.38 -14.68
CA CYS A 259 18.53 -5.45 -15.16
C CYS A 259 19.79 -5.52 -14.28
N LYS A 260 19.62 -5.53 -12.94
CA LYS A 260 20.76 -5.65 -12.00
C LYS A 260 21.60 -6.93 -12.22
N LEU A 261 20.97 -8.04 -12.63
CA LEU A 261 21.69 -9.28 -12.95
C LEU A 261 22.53 -9.17 -14.24
N LEU A 262 22.18 -8.22 -15.11
CA LEU A 262 22.82 -8.03 -16.41
C LEU A 262 23.87 -6.93 -16.41
N ASP A 263 24.02 -6.19 -15.29
CA ASP A 263 24.98 -5.10 -15.18
C ASP A 263 26.40 -5.58 -15.45
N GLY A 264 27.10 -4.90 -16.38
CA GLY A 264 28.45 -5.22 -16.75
C GLY A 264 28.64 -6.50 -17.62
N THR A 265 27.55 -7.12 -18.07
CA THR A 265 27.64 -8.32 -18.94
C THR A 265 27.64 -7.94 -20.42
N ASP A 266 28.36 -8.69 -21.22
CA ASP A 266 28.30 -8.59 -22.69
C ASP A 266 27.10 -9.37 -23.22
N THR A 267 26.12 -8.65 -23.82
CA THR A 267 24.78 -9.18 -24.12
C THR A 267 24.40 -9.13 -25.59
N GLU A 268 25.10 -8.31 -26.41
CA GLU A 268 24.71 -8.03 -27.79
C GLU A 268 24.68 -9.27 -28.69
N GLY A 269 23.53 -9.53 -29.29
CA GLY A 269 23.31 -10.65 -30.21
C GLY A 269 23.17 -12.02 -29.54
N LYS A 270 23.30 -12.10 -28.24
CA LYS A 270 23.27 -13.34 -27.44
C LYS A 270 21.85 -13.75 -27.04
N THR A 271 21.75 -14.94 -26.46
CA THR A 271 20.52 -15.48 -25.89
C THR A 271 20.60 -15.41 -24.36
N LEU A 272 19.58 -14.87 -23.74
CA LEU A 272 19.44 -14.75 -22.27
C LEU A 272 18.59 -15.89 -21.73
N HIS A 273 19.07 -16.53 -20.66
CA HIS A 273 18.33 -17.53 -19.89
C HIS A 273 18.20 -17.06 -18.43
N ILE A 274 16.97 -16.81 -18.00
CA ILE A 274 16.63 -16.42 -16.63
C ILE A 274 15.68 -17.46 -16.04
N ARG A 275 15.92 -17.82 -14.78
CA ARG A 275 15.01 -18.61 -13.97
C ARG A 275 14.41 -17.78 -12.86
N VAL A 276 13.11 -17.93 -12.66
CA VAL A 276 12.34 -17.16 -11.67
C VAL A 276 11.60 -18.10 -10.72
N PRO A 277 11.26 -17.67 -9.50
CA PRO A 277 10.47 -18.48 -8.59
C PRO A 277 9.11 -18.87 -9.18
N LYS A 278 8.58 -20.00 -8.75
CA LYS A 278 7.24 -20.47 -9.15
C LYS A 278 6.18 -19.40 -8.84
N GLY A 279 5.25 -19.18 -9.77
CA GLY A 279 4.20 -18.16 -9.68
C GLY A 279 4.65 -16.72 -10.00
N LYS A 280 5.93 -16.47 -10.31
CA LYS A 280 6.45 -15.12 -10.62
C LYS A 280 6.69 -14.87 -12.10
N LEU A 281 6.48 -15.87 -12.97
CA LEU A 281 6.78 -15.79 -14.41
C LEU A 281 6.03 -14.64 -15.10
N SER A 282 4.74 -14.50 -14.86
CA SER A 282 3.91 -13.46 -15.49
C SER A 282 4.38 -12.06 -15.13
N MET A 283 4.78 -11.83 -13.86
CA MET A 283 5.33 -10.56 -13.40
C MET A 283 6.66 -10.24 -14.06
N CYS A 284 7.55 -11.24 -14.19
CA CYS A 284 8.86 -11.07 -14.84
C CYS A 284 8.74 -10.81 -16.34
N ILE A 285 7.83 -11.50 -17.03
CA ILE A 285 7.56 -11.24 -18.45
C ILE A 285 6.91 -9.87 -18.65
N GLY A 286 6.07 -9.44 -17.69
CA GLY A 286 5.28 -8.22 -17.72
C GLY A 286 4.06 -8.31 -18.64
N GLN A 287 3.06 -7.45 -18.39
CA GLN A 287 1.86 -7.40 -19.24
C GLN A 287 2.21 -7.22 -20.71
N LYS A 288 1.56 -7.96 -21.60
CA LYS A 288 1.84 -7.97 -23.06
C LYS A 288 3.34 -8.19 -23.39
N SER A 289 4.07 -8.90 -22.52
CA SER A 289 5.52 -9.13 -22.62
C SER A 289 6.36 -7.83 -22.58
N LYS A 290 5.91 -6.78 -21.87
CA LYS A 290 6.57 -5.47 -21.80
C LYS A 290 8.02 -5.62 -21.33
N ASN A 291 8.27 -6.35 -20.24
CA ASN A 291 9.61 -6.49 -19.66
C ASN A 291 10.56 -7.26 -20.58
N ARG A 292 10.08 -8.36 -21.16
CA ARG A 292 10.89 -9.14 -22.12
C ARG A 292 11.29 -8.31 -23.34
N LYS A 293 10.37 -7.48 -23.87
CA LYS A 293 10.67 -6.58 -25.01
C LYS A 293 11.68 -5.52 -24.59
N ARG A 294 11.49 -4.86 -23.44
CA ARG A 294 12.42 -3.84 -22.92
C ARG A 294 13.84 -4.43 -22.72
N LEU A 295 13.96 -5.63 -22.14
CA LEU A 295 15.25 -6.29 -22.00
C LEU A 295 15.91 -6.54 -23.36
N ALA A 296 15.15 -7.01 -24.38
CA ALA A 296 15.67 -7.23 -25.71
C ALA A 296 16.17 -5.92 -26.36
N GLU A 297 15.46 -4.83 -26.20
CA GLU A 297 15.80 -3.52 -26.76
C GLU A 297 17.01 -2.89 -26.06
N ILE A 298 17.04 -2.89 -24.73
CA ILE A 298 18.10 -2.24 -23.93
C ILE A 298 19.42 -3.01 -24.05
N TYR A 299 19.36 -4.33 -23.90
CA TYR A 299 20.55 -5.18 -23.86
C TYR A 299 20.85 -5.87 -25.21
N LYS A 300 20.05 -5.58 -26.24
CA LYS A 300 20.21 -6.10 -27.61
C LYS A 300 20.29 -7.62 -27.73
N PHE A 301 19.56 -8.32 -26.87
CA PHE A 301 19.48 -9.78 -26.94
C PHE A 301 18.76 -10.24 -28.20
N LYS A 302 19.31 -11.31 -28.84
CA LYS A 302 18.65 -12.00 -29.95
C LYS A 302 17.42 -12.79 -29.51
N LYS A 303 17.51 -13.44 -28.32
CA LYS A 303 16.41 -14.21 -27.71
C LYS A 303 16.47 -14.08 -26.20
N ILE A 304 15.31 -14.20 -25.57
CA ILE A 304 15.19 -14.19 -24.12
C ILE A 304 14.24 -15.30 -23.68
N TYR A 305 14.75 -16.21 -22.84
CA TYR A 305 14.02 -17.28 -22.20
C TYR A 305 13.91 -16.97 -20.71
N ILE A 306 12.67 -16.88 -20.22
CA ILE A 306 12.35 -16.75 -18.80
C ILE A 306 11.50 -17.96 -18.43
N SER A 307 11.95 -18.76 -17.48
CA SER A 307 11.28 -19.99 -17.05
C SER A 307 11.12 -20.03 -15.53
N GLU A 308 10.13 -20.74 -15.04
CA GLU A 308 9.97 -21.02 -13.62
C GLU A 308 10.87 -22.16 -13.17
N GLY A 309 11.32 -22.08 -11.92
CA GLY A 309 12.09 -23.13 -11.27
C GLY A 309 11.93 -23.12 -9.77
N ASP A 310 12.54 -24.10 -9.12
CA ASP A 310 12.60 -24.20 -7.68
C ASP A 310 13.76 -23.34 -7.16
N VAL A 311 13.54 -22.03 -7.16
CA VAL A 311 14.51 -20.99 -6.77
C VAL A 311 13.80 -19.94 -5.91
N ASP A 312 14.52 -19.35 -4.95
CA ASP A 312 13.97 -18.35 -4.03
C ASP A 312 14.03 -16.92 -4.61
N SER A 313 14.84 -16.72 -5.64
CA SER A 313 15.00 -15.41 -6.29
C SER A 313 15.20 -15.56 -7.80
N ILE A 314 15.19 -14.42 -8.51
CA ILE A 314 15.56 -14.39 -9.93
C ILE A 314 17.05 -14.73 -10.08
N ILE A 315 17.38 -15.69 -10.91
CA ILE A 315 18.77 -16.10 -11.19
C ILE A 315 19.07 -16.04 -12.69
N LEU A 316 20.29 -15.69 -13.01
CA LEU A 316 20.84 -15.75 -14.36
C LEU A 316 21.39 -17.16 -14.59
N ASP A 317 20.73 -17.95 -15.46
CA ASP A 317 21.21 -19.31 -15.81
C ASP A 317 22.35 -19.28 -16.86
N GLY A 318 22.32 -18.30 -17.75
CA GLY A 318 23.37 -18.12 -18.72
C GLY A 318 23.09 -17.06 -19.80
N ILE A 319 24.14 -16.70 -20.50
CA ILE A 319 24.11 -15.81 -21.67
C ILE A 319 25.00 -16.47 -22.74
N ASP A 320 24.42 -16.93 -23.86
CA ASP A 320 25.06 -17.70 -24.94
C ASP A 320 24.66 -17.23 -26.36
#